data_bfe6e20752c331df71fec58de26e7ba3
#
_entry.id   bfe6e20752c331df71fec58de26e7ba3
#
_cell.length_a   1.000
_cell.length_b   1.000
_cell.length_c   1.000
_cell.angle_alpha   90.00
_cell.angle_beta   90.00
_cell.angle_gamma   90.00
#
_symmetry.space_group_name_H-M   'P 1'
#
loop_
_entity.id
_entity.type
_entity.pdbx_description
1 polymer ?
#
loop_
_entity_poly.entity_id
_entity_poly.type
_entity_poly.pdbx_seq_one_letter_code
_entity_poly.pdbx_strand_id
1 'polypeptide(L)'
;MYTYLIVDDEMIERKGIRMLLARMNIRENILEASNGEEALEVFEKEKIDVLLTDINMPFMDGIELLSRIHEAYPGTETVIFSGYDEFSYAKKAISYGVFAYILKPVNPEEFEKVVGEITEKLA
;
A
#
# COMPACT_ATOMS: atom_id res chain seq x y z
N MET A 1 -6.25 15.97 -5.87
CA MET A 1 -5.20 15.48 -4.95
C MET A 1 -5.62 14.13 -4.39
N TYR A 2 -4.72 13.16 -4.42
CA TYR A 2 -5.03 11.79 -4.00
C TYR A 2 -4.72 11.57 -2.53
N THR A 3 -5.44 10.63 -1.91
CA THR A 3 -5.23 10.25 -0.53
C THR A 3 -4.54 8.89 -0.46
N TYR A 4 -3.47 8.82 0.30
CA TYR A 4 -2.62 7.64 0.45
C TYR A 4 -2.78 7.08 1.84
N LEU A 5 -2.86 5.76 1.97
CA LEU A 5 -2.84 5.09 3.26
C LEU A 5 -1.63 4.16 3.31
N ILE A 6 -0.78 4.37 4.30
CA ILE A 6 0.40 3.53 4.54
C ILE A 6 0.07 2.58 5.69
N VAL A 7 0.20 1.28 5.47
CA VAL A 7 -0.10 0.27 6.48
C VAL A 7 1.12 -0.60 6.74
N ASP A 8 1.60 -0.59 7.98
CA ASP A 8 2.73 -1.39 8.41
C ASP A 8 2.72 -1.38 9.95
N ASP A 9 3.01 -2.50 10.57
CA ASP A 9 3.02 -2.57 12.03
C ASP A 9 4.25 -1.90 12.65
N GLU A 10 5.25 -1.56 11.84
CA GLU A 10 6.45 -0.88 12.32
C GLU A 10 6.45 0.60 11.91
N MET A 11 6.51 1.48 12.91
CA MET A 11 6.51 2.92 12.66
C MET A 11 7.67 3.36 11.77
N ILE A 12 8.85 2.76 11.95
CA ILE A 12 10.03 3.15 11.16
C ILE A 12 9.83 2.84 9.68
N GLU A 13 9.15 1.74 9.38
CA GLU A 13 8.83 1.39 7.99
C GLU A 13 7.83 2.37 7.39
N ARG A 14 6.82 2.77 8.15
CA ARG A 14 5.86 3.77 7.67
C ARG A 14 6.55 5.10 7.40
N LYS A 15 7.50 5.50 8.25
CA LYS A 15 8.28 6.71 8.02
C LYS A 15 9.09 6.63 6.74
N GLY A 16 9.66 5.45 6.46
CA GLY A 16 10.43 5.23 5.24
C GLY A 16 9.57 5.45 3.99
N ILE A 17 8.36 4.91 3.98
CA ILE A 17 7.45 5.09 2.84
C ILE A 17 7.04 6.57 2.71
N ARG A 18 6.76 7.23 3.84
CA ARG A 18 6.42 8.65 3.83
C ARG A 18 7.57 9.48 3.24
N MET A 19 8.81 9.14 3.55
CA MET A 19 9.97 9.81 2.98
C MET A 19 10.08 9.61 1.48
N LEU A 20 9.77 8.41 1.00
CA LEU A 20 9.76 8.15 -0.43
C LEU A 20 8.70 8.97 -1.16
N LEU A 21 7.52 9.11 -0.55
CA LEU A 21 6.48 9.98 -1.11
C LEU A 21 6.93 11.43 -1.11
N ALA A 22 7.61 11.88 -0.05
CA ALA A 22 8.11 13.25 0.04
C ALA A 22 9.11 13.58 -1.07
N ARG A 23 9.91 12.62 -1.50
CA ARG A 23 10.81 12.79 -2.64
C ARG A 23 10.06 13.10 -3.93
N MET A 24 8.80 12.70 -4.01
CA MET A 24 7.92 12.97 -5.15
C MET A 24 7.05 14.20 -4.92
N ASN A 25 7.36 14.98 -3.88
CA ASN A 25 6.57 16.15 -3.46
C ASN A 25 5.16 15.79 -3.00
N ILE A 26 4.95 14.56 -2.56
CA ILE A 26 3.69 14.11 -1.97
C ILE A 26 3.84 14.19 -0.45
N ARG A 27 3.26 15.22 0.16
CA ARG A 27 3.40 15.50 1.59
C ARG A 27 2.08 15.68 2.31
N GLU A 28 0.98 15.70 1.58
CA GLU A 28 -0.35 15.92 2.14
C GLU A 28 -1.26 14.72 1.84
N ASN A 29 -2.32 14.61 2.63
CA ASN A 29 -3.31 13.53 2.47
C ASN A 29 -2.66 12.14 2.57
N ILE A 30 -1.76 12.00 3.52
CA ILE A 30 -1.11 10.74 3.82
C ILE A 30 -1.58 10.30 5.19
N LEU A 31 -2.25 9.16 5.24
CA LEU A 31 -2.75 8.55 6.46
C LEU A 31 -1.93 7.30 6.77
N GLU A 32 -1.93 6.88 8.02
CA GLU A 32 -1.18 5.70 8.44
C GLU A 32 -2.05 4.80 9.31
N ALA A 33 -1.81 3.50 9.20
CA ALA A 33 -2.43 2.51 10.05
C ALA A 33 -1.36 1.49 10.44
N SER A 34 -1.47 0.93 11.64
CA SER A 34 -0.48 -0.01 12.15
C SER A 34 -0.87 -1.47 11.94
N ASN A 35 -2.07 -1.72 11.45
CA ASN A 35 -2.54 -3.08 11.16
C ASN A 35 -3.72 -3.04 10.21
N GLY A 36 -4.16 -4.24 9.77
CA GLY A 36 -5.26 -4.33 8.82
C GLY A 36 -6.59 -3.84 9.34
N GLU A 37 -6.89 -4.06 10.62
CA GLU A 37 -8.16 -3.60 11.19
C GLU A 37 -8.23 -2.08 11.24
N GLU A 38 -7.13 -1.42 11.65
CA GLU A 38 -7.07 0.03 11.61
C GLU A 38 -7.22 0.55 10.18
N ALA A 39 -6.59 -0.14 9.22
CA ALA A 39 -6.70 0.25 7.83
C ALA A 39 -8.16 0.21 7.37
N LEU A 40 -8.88 -0.84 7.71
CA LEU A 40 -10.30 -0.95 7.34
C LEU A 40 -11.14 0.14 7.99
N GLU A 41 -10.84 0.53 9.23
CA GLU A 41 -11.52 1.65 9.87
C GLU A 41 -11.28 2.96 9.13
N VAL A 42 -10.05 3.18 8.66
CA VAL A 42 -9.74 4.37 7.87
C VAL A 42 -10.56 4.39 6.58
N PHE A 43 -10.65 3.24 5.90
CA PHE A 43 -11.45 3.13 4.67
C PHE A 43 -12.93 3.44 4.89
N GLU A 44 -13.45 3.18 6.08
CA GLU A 44 -14.85 3.50 6.40
C GLU A 44 -15.08 5.00 6.53
N LYS A 45 -14.05 5.76 6.89
CA LYS A 45 -14.17 7.18 7.19
C LYS A 45 -13.63 8.09 6.09
N GLU A 46 -12.70 7.60 5.29
CA GLU A 46 -12.00 8.40 4.30
C GLU A 46 -11.99 7.67 2.96
N LYS A 47 -12.08 8.42 1.88
CA LYS A 47 -11.85 7.85 0.55
C LYS A 47 -10.35 7.71 0.35
N ILE A 48 -9.89 6.49 0.14
CA ILE A 48 -8.48 6.19 -0.09
C ILE A 48 -8.27 5.86 -1.57
N ASP A 49 -7.35 6.58 -2.20
CA ASP A 49 -7.05 6.35 -3.61
C ASP A 49 -5.94 5.33 -3.80
N VAL A 50 -4.95 5.35 -2.89
CA VAL A 50 -3.77 4.49 -2.99
C VAL A 50 -3.50 3.85 -1.63
N LEU A 51 -3.42 2.52 -1.62
CA LEU A 51 -3.06 1.75 -0.43
C LEU A 51 -1.64 1.21 -0.59
N LEU A 52 -0.77 1.54 0.36
CA LEU A 52 0.63 1.10 0.38
C LEU A 52 0.80 0.24 1.62
N THR A 53 0.78 -1.07 1.47
CA THR A 53 0.74 -1.97 2.63
C THR A 53 1.87 -2.98 2.63
N ASP A 54 2.42 -3.24 3.82
CA ASP A 54 3.30 -4.39 4.04
C ASP A 54 2.46 -5.66 3.96
N ILE A 55 3.09 -6.76 3.57
CA ILE A 55 2.39 -8.04 3.51
C ILE A 55 2.39 -8.74 4.87
N ASN A 56 3.47 -8.61 5.62
CA ASN A 56 3.68 -9.39 6.84
C ASN A 56 3.29 -8.60 8.09
N MET A 57 2.05 -8.76 8.52
CA MET A 57 1.51 -8.07 9.68
C MET A 57 0.77 -9.07 10.57
N PRO A 58 0.73 -8.84 11.90
CA PRO A 58 0.00 -9.73 12.79
C PRO A 58 -1.51 -9.65 12.57
N PHE A 59 -2.19 -10.77 12.79
CA PHE A 59 -3.65 -10.96 12.73
C PHE A 59 -4.24 -10.89 11.34
N MET A 60 -3.99 -9.84 10.59
CA MET A 60 -4.46 -9.70 9.21
C MET A 60 -3.26 -9.30 8.36
N ASP A 61 -2.81 -10.18 7.49
CA ASP A 61 -1.68 -9.87 6.60
C ASP A 61 -2.13 -9.00 5.42
N GLY A 62 -1.15 -8.55 4.63
CA GLY A 62 -1.45 -7.67 3.50
C GLY A 62 -2.28 -8.33 2.41
N ILE A 63 -2.20 -9.65 2.27
CA ILE A 63 -3.02 -10.38 1.28
C ILE A 63 -4.49 -10.37 1.68
N GLU A 64 -4.77 -10.64 2.95
CA GLU A 64 -6.15 -10.59 3.43
C GLU A 64 -6.70 -9.18 3.33
N LEU A 65 -5.90 -8.17 3.71
CA LEU A 65 -6.30 -6.78 3.57
C LEU A 65 -6.60 -6.44 2.12
N LEU A 66 -5.71 -6.81 1.20
CA LEU A 66 -5.90 -6.57 -0.23
C LEU A 66 -7.21 -7.20 -0.72
N SER A 67 -7.48 -8.43 -0.31
CA SER A 67 -8.71 -9.14 -0.70
C SER A 67 -9.95 -8.36 -0.28
N ARG A 68 -9.98 -7.87 0.95
CA ARG A 68 -11.12 -7.10 1.47
C ARG A 68 -11.28 -5.76 0.76
N ILE A 69 -10.16 -5.08 0.49
CA ILE A 69 -10.19 -3.80 -0.20
C ILE A 69 -10.64 -3.98 -1.64
N HIS A 70 -10.13 -5.00 -2.31
CA HIS A 70 -10.51 -5.28 -3.70
C HIS A 70 -12.02 -5.49 -3.83
N GLU A 71 -12.61 -6.20 -2.88
CA GLU A 71 -14.04 -6.49 -2.89
C GLU A 71 -14.88 -5.26 -2.55
N ALA A 72 -14.51 -4.53 -1.50
CA ALA A 72 -15.32 -3.44 -0.96
C ALA A 72 -15.02 -2.08 -1.59
N TYR A 73 -13.79 -1.86 -2.05
CA TYR A 73 -13.33 -0.55 -2.55
C TYR A 73 -12.55 -0.73 -3.86
N PRO A 74 -13.21 -1.14 -4.94
CA PRO A 74 -12.52 -1.50 -6.19
C PRO A 74 -11.81 -0.33 -6.88
N GLY A 75 -12.11 0.90 -6.48
CA GLY A 75 -11.44 2.08 -7.04
C GLY A 75 -10.08 2.40 -6.42
N THR A 76 -9.69 1.69 -5.35
CA THR A 76 -8.41 1.92 -4.70
C THR A 76 -7.31 1.11 -5.39
N GLU A 77 -6.20 1.77 -5.73
CA GLU A 77 -5.03 1.08 -6.26
C GLU A 77 -4.14 0.64 -5.10
N THR A 78 -3.65 -0.58 -5.16
CA THR A 78 -2.90 -1.18 -4.04
C THR A 78 -1.50 -1.57 -4.45
N VAL A 79 -0.52 -1.24 -3.60
CA VAL A 79 0.86 -1.69 -3.71
C VAL A 79 1.19 -2.50 -2.46
N ILE A 80 1.77 -3.68 -2.65
CA ILE A 80 2.21 -4.54 -1.55
C ILE A 80 3.74 -4.56 -1.49
N PHE A 81 4.26 -4.42 -0.27
CA PHE A 81 5.71 -4.52 -0.02
C PHE A 81 5.99 -5.83 0.71
N SER A 82 7.02 -6.56 0.27
CA SER A 82 7.29 -7.89 0.78
C SER A 82 8.78 -8.19 0.80
N GLY A 83 9.22 -8.98 1.77
CA GLY A 83 10.53 -9.60 1.72
C GLY A 83 10.54 -10.69 0.66
N TYR A 84 11.72 -11.01 0.13
CA TYR A 84 11.82 -11.97 -0.96
C TYR A 84 11.36 -13.39 -0.57
N ASP A 85 11.35 -13.71 0.72
CA ASP A 85 10.92 -15.03 1.21
C ASP A 85 9.42 -15.26 1.00
N GLU A 86 8.67 -14.21 0.67
CA GLU A 86 7.22 -14.26 0.58
C GLU A 86 6.73 -14.33 -0.86
N PHE A 87 7.59 -14.77 -1.75
CA PHE A 87 7.29 -14.87 -3.18
C PHE A 87 5.99 -15.64 -3.46
N SER A 88 5.68 -16.66 -2.65
CA SER A 88 4.46 -17.45 -2.83
C SER A 88 3.18 -16.61 -2.73
N TYR A 89 3.22 -15.47 -2.06
CA TYR A 89 2.07 -14.58 -1.96
C TYR A 89 1.84 -13.74 -3.21
N ALA A 90 2.84 -13.61 -4.07
CA ALA A 90 2.72 -12.76 -5.25
C ALA A 90 1.56 -13.20 -6.15
N LYS A 91 1.37 -14.50 -6.31
CA LYS A 91 0.28 -15.03 -7.14
C LYS A 91 -1.08 -14.63 -6.60
N LYS A 92 -1.27 -14.70 -5.28
CA LYS A 92 -2.52 -14.29 -4.65
C LYS A 92 -2.76 -12.80 -4.81
N ALA A 93 -1.71 -12.00 -4.62
CA ALA A 93 -1.80 -10.56 -4.79
C ALA A 93 -2.26 -10.20 -6.19
N ILE A 94 -1.69 -10.85 -7.20
CA ILE A 94 -2.10 -10.63 -8.59
C ILE A 94 -3.56 -10.99 -8.81
N SER A 95 -4.02 -12.10 -8.22
CA SER A 95 -5.41 -12.55 -8.38
C SER A 95 -6.40 -11.57 -7.73
N TYR A 96 -5.97 -10.80 -6.74
CA TYR A 96 -6.79 -9.79 -6.09
C TYR A 96 -6.60 -8.39 -6.67
N GLY A 97 -5.95 -8.28 -7.83
CA GLY A 97 -5.87 -7.01 -8.54
C GLY A 97 -4.88 -6.01 -7.98
N VAL A 98 -3.81 -6.48 -7.34
CA VAL A 98 -2.76 -5.57 -6.87
C VAL A 98 -2.17 -4.80 -8.05
N PHE A 99 -1.89 -3.50 -7.87
CA PHE A 99 -1.25 -2.71 -8.90
C PHE A 99 0.22 -3.10 -9.03
N ALA A 100 0.91 -3.24 -7.91
CA ALA A 100 2.32 -3.61 -7.92
C ALA A 100 2.70 -4.36 -6.65
N TYR A 101 3.69 -5.23 -6.79
CA TYR A 101 4.26 -6.02 -5.70
C TYR A 101 5.74 -5.67 -5.66
N ILE A 102 6.16 -4.95 -4.62
CA ILE A 102 7.52 -4.43 -4.52
C ILE A 102 8.29 -5.21 -3.48
N LEU A 103 9.48 -5.70 -3.85
CA LEU A 103 10.35 -6.43 -2.94
C LEU A 103 11.17 -5.46 -2.08
N LYS A 104 11.33 -5.81 -0.82
CA LYS A 104 12.22 -5.08 0.09
C LYS A 104 13.66 -5.57 -0.07
N PRO A 105 14.66 -4.70 0.12
CA PRO A 105 14.55 -3.29 0.45
C PRO A 105 14.03 -2.47 -0.73
N VAL A 106 13.19 -1.49 -0.43
CA VAL A 106 12.52 -0.72 -1.47
C VAL A 106 13.53 0.15 -2.22
N ASN A 107 13.57 -0.03 -3.54
CA ASN A 107 14.38 0.82 -4.41
C ASN A 107 13.59 2.11 -4.67
N PRO A 108 14.16 3.29 -4.33
CA PRO A 108 13.42 4.55 -4.51
C PRO A 108 12.97 4.82 -5.94
N GLU A 109 13.76 4.43 -6.92
CA GLU A 109 13.41 4.66 -8.32
C GLU A 109 12.24 3.78 -8.75
N GLU A 110 12.22 2.52 -8.30
CA GLU A 110 11.11 1.62 -8.55
C GLU A 110 9.84 2.14 -7.89
N PHE A 111 9.94 2.59 -6.65
CA PHE A 111 8.82 3.16 -5.92
C PHE A 111 8.23 4.36 -6.66
N GLU A 112 9.09 5.27 -7.09
CA GLU A 112 8.65 6.48 -7.80
C GLU A 112 7.99 6.15 -9.12
N LYS A 113 8.52 5.16 -9.83
CA LYS A 113 7.91 4.70 -11.08
C LYS A 113 6.52 4.14 -10.84
N VAL A 114 6.37 3.27 -9.85
CA VAL A 114 5.08 2.63 -9.55
C VAL A 114 4.05 3.67 -9.13
N VAL A 115 4.38 4.54 -8.19
CA VAL A 115 3.45 5.57 -7.71
C VAL A 115 3.11 6.55 -8.83
N GLY A 116 4.10 6.90 -9.66
CA GLY A 116 3.87 7.75 -10.83
C GLY A 116 2.86 7.14 -11.80
N GLU A 117 2.98 5.84 -12.06
CA GLU A 117 2.04 5.13 -12.93
C GLU A 117 0.64 5.08 -12.34
N ILE A 118 0.53 4.93 -11.01
CA ILE A 118 -0.76 4.95 -10.34
C ILE A 118 -1.43 6.31 -10.49
N THR A 119 -0.69 7.39 -10.26
CA THR A 119 -1.26 8.73 -10.37
C THR A 119 -1.67 9.06 -11.79
N GLU A 120 -0.96 8.56 -12.79
CA GLU A 120 -1.38 8.69 -14.18
C GLU A 120 -2.68 7.94 -14.45
N LYS A 121 -2.79 6.72 -13.92
CA LYS A 121 -4.00 5.92 -14.10
C LYS A 121 -5.22 6.58 -13.46
N LEU A 122 -5.03 7.19 -12.28
CA LEU A 122 -6.11 7.83 -11.55
C LEU A 122 -6.52 9.19 -12.14
N ALA A 123 -5.64 9.79 -12.91
CA ALA A 123 -5.90 11.13 -13.47
C ALA A 123 -6.96 11.11 -14.57
#